data_3ac6e34ed6adab5e61cc09ea3291898a
#
_entry.id   3ac6e34ed6adab5e61cc09ea3291898a
#
_cell.length_a   1.000
_cell.length_b   1.000
_cell.length_c   1.000
_cell.angle_alpha   90.00
_cell.angle_beta   90.00
_cell.angle_gamma   90.00
#
_symmetry.space_group_name_H-M   'P 1'
#
loop_
_entity.id
_entity.type
_entity.pdbx_description
1 polymer ?
#
loop_
_entity_poly.entity_id
_entity_poly.type
_entity_poly.pdbx_seq_one_letter_code
_entity_poly.pdbx_strand_id
1 'polypeptide(L)'
;MEQHINYITLGVGDLAISRRFYQDIFGWQETVDSNENIAFFETGSALRFALFGKEALAQDAQVLVQGSGFPCFTLAHNVGSEAEVDALFSELASKNVNIVKAPQKVFWGGYSGYIADP
;
A
#
# COMPACT_ATOMS: atom_id res chain seq x y z
N MET A 1 10.09 9.04 -12.28
CA MET A 1 9.92 8.10 -11.14
C MET A 1 11.16 7.23 -11.04
N GLU A 2 11.78 7.14 -9.88
CA GLU A 2 12.93 6.25 -9.67
C GLU A 2 12.49 4.78 -9.68
N GLN A 3 13.40 3.89 -10.09
CA GLN A 3 13.09 2.45 -10.18
C GLN A 3 13.27 1.79 -8.80
N HIS A 4 12.29 1.94 -7.92
CA HIS A 4 12.25 1.21 -6.65
C HIS A 4 10.82 0.99 -6.17
N ILE A 5 10.63 -0.05 -5.36
CA ILE A 5 9.38 -0.36 -4.67
C ILE A 5 9.69 -0.37 -3.18
N ASN A 6 8.87 0.31 -2.39
CA ASN A 6 9.06 0.42 -0.94
C ASN A 6 8.17 -0.55 -0.16
N TYR A 7 6.97 -0.83 -0.66
CA TYR A 7 6.01 -1.71 0.01
C TYR A 7 5.35 -2.67 -0.96
N ILE A 8 5.15 -3.89 -0.50
CA ILE A 8 4.17 -4.83 -1.05
C ILE A 8 3.12 -5.02 0.03
N THR A 9 1.88 -4.62 -0.25
CA THR A 9 0.77 -4.69 0.71
C THR A 9 -0.25 -5.71 0.23
N LEU A 10 -0.49 -6.74 1.04
CA LEU A 10 -1.53 -7.73 0.79
C LEU A 10 -2.80 -7.36 1.55
N GLY A 11 -3.92 -7.32 0.83
CA GLY A 11 -5.23 -7.29 1.42
C GLY A 11 -5.65 -8.69 1.85
N VAL A 12 -5.89 -8.88 3.15
CA VAL A 12 -6.20 -10.19 3.73
C VAL A 12 -7.61 -10.22 4.32
N GLY A 13 -8.20 -11.41 4.38
CA GLY A 13 -9.56 -11.57 4.88
C GLY A 13 -9.65 -11.42 6.39
N ASP A 14 -8.68 -11.93 7.13
CA ASP A 14 -8.58 -11.81 8.59
C ASP A 14 -7.16 -11.44 8.96
N LEU A 15 -6.97 -10.19 9.37
CA LEU A 15 -5.64 -9.66 9.68
C LEU A 15 -4.99 -10.39 10.87
N ALA A 16 -5.76 -10.70 11.90
CA ALA A 16 -5.21 -11.38 13.09
C ALA A 16 -4.67 -12.79 12.75
N ILE A 17 -5.40 -13.53 11.93
CA ILE A 17 -4.96 -14.85 11.47
C ILE A 17 -3.70 -14.73 10.59
N SER A 18 -3.70 -13.79 9.66
CA SER A 18 -2.56 -13.58 8.77
C SER A 18 -1.32 -13.13 9.54
N ARG A 19 -1.45 -12.23 10.50
CA ARG A 19 -0.33 -11.82 11.37
C ARG A 19 0.30 -13.02 12.07
N ARG A 20 -0.53 -13.85 12.71
CA ARG A 20 -0.04 -15.05 13.41
C ARG A 20 0.66 -16.02 12.46
N PHE A 21 0.18 -16.16 11.24
CA PHE A 21 0.85 -17.00 10.27
C PHE A 21 2.30 -16.58 10.05
N TYR A 22 2.54 -15.30 9.77
CA TYR A 22 3.91 -14.82 9.53
C TYR A 22 4.77 -14.81 10.80
N GLN A 23 4.17 -14.53 11.95
CA GLN A 23 4.88 -14.56 13.23
C GLN A 23 5.20 -16.00 13.69
N ASP A 24 4.22 -16.89 13.67
CA ASP A 24 4.35 -18.21 14.27
C ASP A 24 4.98 -19.24 13.32
N ILE A 25 4.67 -19.16 12.02
CA ILE A 25 5.18 -20.14 11.03
C ILE A 25 6.49 -19.66 10.43
N PHE A 26 6.60 -18.39 10.05
CA PHE A 26 7.83 -17.85 9.45
C PHE A 26 8.81 -17.31 10.49
N GLY A 27 8.37 -17.08 11.72
CA GLY A 27 9.19 -16.50 12.76
C GLY A 27 9.53 -15.03 12.53
N TRP A 28 8.75 -14.33 11.70
CA TRP A 28 8.97 -12.92 11.40
C TRP A 28 8.47 -12.03 12.54
N GLN A 29 9.17 -10.91 12.75
CA GLN A 29 8.78 -9.91 13.74
C GLN A 29 8.22 -8.67 13.08
N GLU A 30 7.09 -8.21 13.61
CA GLU A 30 6.52 -6.94 13.18
C GLU A 30 7.42 -5.77 13.56
N THR A 31 7.40 -4.73 12.74
CA THR A 31 8.05 -3.46 13.06
C THR A 31 7.26 -2.69 14.12
N VAL A 32 7.93 -1.73 14.78
CA VAL A 32 7.32 -0.94 15.87
C VAL A 32 6.17 -0.05 15.42
N ASP A 33 6.08 0.28 14.14
CA ASP A 33 5.02 1.08 13.57
C ASP A 33 3.78 0.26 13.14
N SER A 34 3.80 -1.05 13.34
CA SER A 34 2.60 -1.88 13.21
C SER A 34 1.57 -1.53 14.27
N ASN A 35 0.30 -1.70 13.95
CA ASN A 35 -0.82 -1.45 14.87
C ASN A 35 -1.95 -2.46 14.65
N GLU A 36 -3.10 -2.26 15.27
CA GLU A 36 -4.23 -3.20 15.17
C GLU A 36 -4.81 -3.34 13.75
N ASN A 37 -4.58 -2.35 12.89
CA ASN A 37 -5.16 -2.29 11.54
C ASN A 37 -4.19 -2.69 10.45
N ILE A 38 -2.88 -2.68 10.71
CA ILE A 38 -1.87 -2.99 9.73
C ILE A 38 -0.63 -3.61 10.38
N ALA A 39 -0.08 -4.64 9.75
CA ALA A 39 1.17 -5.25 10.17
C ALA A 39 2.25 -5.02 9.12
N PHE A 40 3.43 -4.58 9.57
CA PHE A 40 4.60 -4.36 8.73
C PHE A 40 5.73 -5.33 9.11
N PHE A 41 6.39 -5.87 8.09
CA PHE A 41 7.57 -6.73 8.25
C PHE A 41 8.68 -6.21 7.33
N GLU A 42 9.89 -6.12 7.84
CA GLU A 42 11.05 -5.82 6.99
C GLU A 42 11.54 -7.11 6.32
N THR A 43 11.67 -7.08 4.98
CA THR A 43 11.98 -8.27 4.19
C THR A 43 13.29 -8.14 3.41
N GLY A 44 14.23 -7.41 3.92
CA GLY A 44 15.52 -7.18 3.27
C GLY A 44 15.92 -5.73 3.32
N SER A 45 16.65 -5.24 2.32
CA SER A 45 17.34 -3.97 2.42
C SER A 45 16.43 -2.75 2.54
N ALA A 46 15.39 -2.64 1.73
CA ALA A 46 14.55 -1.45 1.70
C ALA A 46 13.07 -1.73 1.41
N LEU A 47 12.71 -3.00 1.23
CA LEU A 47 11.34 -3.40 0.93
C LEU A 47 10.62 -3.83 2.21
N ARG A 48 9.42 -3.30 2.42
CA ARG A 48 8.54 -3.75 3.49
C ARG A 48 7.38 -4.56 2.93
N PHE A 49 7.05 -5.60 3.65
CA PHE A 49 5.87 -6.41 3.42
C PHE A 49 4.81 -5.98 4.43
N ALA A 50 3.61 -5.67 3.95
CA ALA A 50 2.52 -5.22 4.80
C ALA A 50 1.29 -6.11 4.64
N LEU A 51 0.59 -6.36 5.75
CA LEU A 51 -0.71 -7.00 5.78
C LEU A 51 -1.75 -5.97 6.20
N PHE A 52 -2.83 -5.87 5.45
CA PHE A 52 -3.91 -4.93 5.67
C PHE A 52 -5.23 -5.64 5.39
N GLY A 53 -6.31 -5.30 6.10
CA GLY A 53 -7.62 -5.87 5.78
C GLY A 53 -8.01 -5.54 4.34
N LYS A 54 -8.48 -6.52 3.57
CA LYS A 54 -8.75 -6.32 2.13
C LYS A 54 -9.81 -5.24 1.87
N GLU A 55 -10.82 -5.14 2.74
CA GLU A 55 -11.84 -4.10 2.63
C GLU A 55 -11.24 -2.72 2.91
N ALA A 56 -10.38 -2.61 3.91
CA ALA A 56 -9.70 -1.37 4.25
C ALA A 56 -8.73 -0.94 3.15
N LEU A 57 -8.01 -1.89 2.55
CA LEU A 57 -7.11 -1.60 1.43
C LEU A 57 -7.87 -1.13 0.20
N ALA A 58 -8.98 -1.79 -0.13
CA ALA A 58 -9.82 -1.39 -1.26
C ALA A 58 -10.43 0.00 -1.02
N GLN A 59 -10.85 0.29 0.20
CA GLN A 59 -11.37 1.60 0.58
C GLN A 59 -10.29 2.68 0.47
N ASP A 60 -9.08 2.41 0.92
CA ASP A 60 -7.95 3.35 0.80
C ASP A 60 -7.62 3.64 -0.68
N ALA A 61 -7.64 2.62 -1.53
CA ALA A 61 -7.42 2.75 -2.97
C ALA A 61 -8.64 3.29 -3.73
N GLN A 62 -9.79 3.41 -3.08
CA GLN A 62 -11.07 3.83 -3.68
C GLN A 62 -11.54 2.92 -4.81
N VAL A 63 -11.41 1.60 -4.60
CA VAL A 63 -11.90 0.56 -5.51
C VAL A 63 -12.85 -0.39 -4.78
N LEU A 64 -13.66 -1.11 -5.54
CA LEU A 64 -14.56 -2.14 -4.98
C LEU A 64 -13.78 -3.43 -4.72
N VAL A 65 -14.08 -4.11 -3.62
CA VAL A 65 -13.47 -5.40 -3.30
C VAL A 65 -13.97 -6.48 -4.23
N GLN A 66 -15.30 -6.56 -4.44
CA GLN A 66 -15.94 -7.61 -5.22
C GLN A 66 -16.33 -7.12 -6.61
N GLY A 67 -16.07 -7.96 -7.62
CA GLY A 67 -16.45 -7.67 -9.00
C GLY A 67 -15.64 -6.58 -9.67
N SER A 68 -14.60 -6.07 -9.01
CA SER A 68 -13.77 -4.98 -9.53
C SER A 68 -12.51 -5.46 -10.26
N GLY A 69 -12.17 -6.76 -10.12
CA GLY A 69 -10.86 -7.26 -10.55
C GLY A 69 -9.72 -6.88 -9.61
N PHE A 70 -10.00 -6.32 -8.44
CA PHE A 70 -8.96 -5.95 -7.48
C PHE A 70 -8.23 -7.20 -6.95
N PRO A 71 -6.91 -7.32 -7.21
CA PRO A 71 -6.14 -8.51 -6.84
C PRO A 71 -5.79 -8.58 -5.35
N CYS A 72 -6.30 -7.65 -4.54
CA CYS A 72 -6.04 -7.56 -3.10
C CYS A 72 -4.58 -7.33 -2.72
N PHE A 73 -3.81 -6.71 -3.60
CA PHE A 73 -2.47 -6.23 -3.26
C PHE A 73 -2.17 -4.90 -3.95
N THR A 74 -1.20 -4.17 -3.41
CA THR A 74 -0.69 -2.94 -4.00
C THR A 74 0.83 -2.89 -3.88
N LEU A 75 1.46 -2.14 -4.77
CA LEU A 75 2.87 -1.79 -4.71
C LEU A 75 2.98 -0.32 -4.34
N ALA A 76 3.94 0.05 -3.51
CA ALA A 76 4.12 1.44 -3.13
C ALA A 76 5.51 1.97 -3.48
N HIS A 77 5.52 3.16 -4.05
CA HIS A 77 6.71 3.96 -4.32
C HIS A 77 6.64 5.23 -3.49
N ASN A 78 7.63 5.46 -2.65
CA ASN A 78 7.66 6.63 -1.78
C ASN A 78 8.60 7.70 -2.34
N VAL A 79 8.21 8.94 -2.13
CA VAL A 79 9.02 10.13 -2.42
C VAL A 79 9.18 10.96 -1.14
N GLY A 80 10.00 12.00 -1.19
CA GLY A 80 10.46 12.70 0.00
C GLY A 80 9.48 13.70 0.59
N SER A 81 8.46 14.16 -0.15
CA SER A 81 7.54 15.21 0.31
C SER A 81 6.18 15.15 -0.39
N GLU A 82 5.18 15.82 0.20
CA GLU A 82 3.86 15.99 -0.44
C GLU A 82 3.96 16.71 -1.78
N ALA A 83 4.84 17.70 -1.88
CA ALA A 83 5.09 18.43 -3.13
C ALA A 83 5.64 17.50 -4.22
N GLU A 84 6.50 16.55 -3.86
CA GLU A 84 7.02 15.55 -4.81
C GLU A 84 5.94 14.55 -5.24
N VAL A 85 5.02 14.18 -4.35
CA VAL A 85 3.85 13.38 -4.71
C VAL A 85 3.01 14.11 -5.76
N ASP A 86 2.67 15.37 -5.50
CA ASP A 86 1.85 16.18 -6.42
C ASP A 86 2.55 16.35 -7.79
N ALA A 87 3.84 16.63 -7.79
CA ALA A 87 4.61 16.77 -9.02
C ALA A 87 4.63 15.47 -9.84
N LEU A 88 4.81 14.33 -9.16
CA LEU A 88 4.80 13.02 -9.81
C LEU A 88 3.44 12.71 -10.43
N PHE A 89 2.35 12.96 -9.70
CA PHE A 89 1.00 12.74 -10.23
C PHE A 89 0.68 13.65 -11.41
N SER A 90 1.14 14.91 -11.40
CA SER A 90 1.00 15.80 -12.55
C SER A 90 1.73 15.27 -13.79
N GLU A 91 2.94 14.75 -13.61
CA GLU A 91 3.71 14.11 -14.69
C GLU A 91 2.97 12.87 -15.23
N LEU A 92 2.49 12.00 -14.34
CA LEU A 92 1.77 10.79 -14.73
C LEU A 92 0.46 11.11 -15.46
N ALA A 93 -0.27 12.12 -15.01
CA ALA A 93 -1.47 12.59 -15.70
C ALA A 93 -1.16 13.09 -17.11
N SER A 94 -0.05 13.80 -17.30
CA SER A 94 0.38 14.26 -18.62
C SER A 94 0.73 13.12 -19.58
N LYS A 95 1.04 11.94 -19.05
CA LYS A 95 1.33 10.71 -19.79
C LYS A 95 0.12 9.79 -19.93
N ASN A 96 -1.08 10.26 -19.59
CA ASN A 96 -2.34 9.50 -19.65
C ASN A 96 -2.36 8.24 -18.79
N VAL A 97 -1.67 8.25 -17.67
CA VAL A 97 -1.73 7.16 -16.69
C VAL A 97 -3.09 7.18 -15.98
N ASN A 98 -3.66 6.00 -15.75
CA ASN A 98 -4.91 5.88 -15.02
C ASN A 98 -4.73 6.22 -13.53
N ILE A 99 -5.25 7.38 -13.12
CA ILE A 99 -5.24 7.80 -11.72
C ILE A 99 -6.51 7.28 -11.05
N VAL A 100 -6.36 6.28 -10.20
CA VAL A 100 -7.47 5.66 -9.45
C VAL A 100 -7.90 6.56 -8.29
N LYS A 101 -6.91 7.19 -7.63
CA LYS A 101 -7.14 8.08 -6.50
C LYS A 101 -6.14 9.23 -6.57
N ALA A 102 -6.63 10.46 -6.64
CA ALA A 102 -5.75 11.63 -6.60
C ALA A 102 -5.04 11.75 -5.23
N PRO A 103 -3.84 12.35 -5.18
CA PRO A 103 -3.14 12.57 -3.92
C PRO A 103 -3.99 13.30 -2.91
N GLN A 104 -4.04 12.79 -1.69
CA GLN A 104 -4.78 13.40 -0.59
C GLN A 104 -4.22 12.94 0.74
N LYS A 105 -4.48 13.73 1.78
CA LYS A 105 -4.18 13.30 3.15
C LYS A 105 -5.09 12.16 3.55
N VAL A 106 -4.53 11.18 4.23
CA VAL A 106 -5.25 9.99 4.71
C VAL A 106 -5.29 9.99 6.24
N PHE A 107 -6.30 9.30 6.81
CA PHE A 107 -6.58 9.37 8.25
C PHE A 107 -5.42 8.89 9.14
N TRP A 108 -4.56 8.02 8.63
CA TRP A 108 -3.40 7.52 9.37
C TRP A 108 -2.16 8.42 9.26
N GLY A 109 -2.32 9.63 8.71
CA GLY A 109 -1.30 10.68 8.70
C GLY A 109 -0.44 10.75 7.45
N GLY A 110 -0.67 9.87 6.46
CA GLY A 110 0.05 9.88 5.19
C GLY A 110 -0.54 10.84 4.16
N TYR A 111 0.18 10.99 3.05
CA TYR A 111 -0.27 11.70 1.86
C TYR A 111 -0.01 10.80 0.66
N SER A 112 -1.07 10.31 0.04
CA SER A 112 -0.95 9.29 -1.00
C SER A 112 -2.02 9.38 -2.06
N GLY A 113 -1.72 8.81 -3.21
CA GLY A 113 -2.65 8.54 -4.28
C GLY A 113 -2.40 7.15 -4.86
N TYR A 114 -3.23 6.73 -5.77
CA TYR A 114 -3.11 5.44 -6.44
C TYR A 114 -3.21 5.61 -7.95
N ILE A 115 -2.40 4.87 -8.66
CA ILE A 115 -2.49 4.70 -10.11
C ILE A 115 -2.68 3.22 -10.42
N ALA A 116 -3.20 2.92 -11.61
CA ALA A 116 -3.27 1.55 -12.10
C ALA A 116 -2.40 1.41 -13.35
N ASP A 117 -1.75 0.27 -13.47
CA ASP A 117 -1.14 -0.17 -14.72
C ASP A 117 -2.21 -0.68 -15.70
N PRO A 118 -1.89 -0.92 -16.97
CA PRO A 118 -2.81 -1.46 -17.97
C PRO A 118 -3.36 -2.84 -17.64
#